data_0f60f9e887e270faf53ab0c0929c1afb
#
_entry.id   0f60f9e887e270faf53ab0c0929c1afb
#
_cell.length_a   1.000
_cell.length_b   1.000
_cell.length_c   1.000
_cell.angle_alpha   90.00
_cell.angle_beta   90.00
_cell.angle_gamma   90.00
#
_symmetry.space_group_name_H-M   'P 1'
#
loop_
_entity.id
_entity.type
_entity.pdbx_description
1 polymer ?
#
loop_
_entity_poly.entity_id
_entity_poly.type
_entity_poly.pdbx_seq_one_letter_code
_entity_poly.pdbx_strand_id
1 'polypeptide(L)'
;KTGVGSVIARKSLENAQFDLYYEYTGTAYTVYHKQKDTAVMTAPEKVYNWVKEADAPKGLVWLDPVLFNNTYTLMLKKTEADKLGIKSISDLGAYVNKNPDAFIFALDAEFWERPDGFKKVMKTYQFKVPAKQVKKMSVGLTYQALKEGLVNCAMGFATDGRIAAFGFVNLDDDKYFFPVYNPVPVIRKETLDKYPQIEAILKPIADNLTTEEMQQLNKSVDVDHAQVHDV
;
A
#
# COMPACT_ATOMS: atom_id res chain seq x y z
N LYS A 1 5.78 6.26 19.24
CA LYS A 1 4.84 5.15 19.54
C LYS A 1 4.73 4.25 18.33
N THR A 2 4.96 2.97 18.50
CA THR A 2 4.77 1.94 17.46
C THR A 2 3.52 1.12 17.77
N GLY A 3 2.91 0.50 16.74
CA GLY A 3 1.77 -0.42 16.89
C GLY A 3 0.43 0.22 17.22
N VAL A 4 0.26 1.51 16.98
CA VAL A 4 -1.05 2.19 17.10
C VAL A 4 -1.74 2.25 15.74
N GLY A 5 -3.04 1.94 15.69
CA GLY A 5 -3.81 2.05 14.44
C GLY A 5 -3.97 3.50 13.98
N SER A 6 -4.17 3.69 12.66
CA SER A 6 -4.22 5.00 12.00
C SER A 6 -5.17 6.00 12.65
N VAL A 7 -6.37 5.57 13.05
CA VAL A 7 -7.35 6.46 13.71
C VAL A 7 -6.85 6.97 15.07
N ILE A 8 -6.14 6.12 15.83
CA ILE A 8 -5.58 6.49 17.12
C ILE A 8 -4.39 7.43 16.90
N ALA A 9 -3.51 7.15 15.95
CA ALA A 9 -2.40 8.01 15.59
C ALA A 9 -2.90 9.39 15.19
N ARG A 10 -3.89 9.47 14.31
CA ARG A 10 -4.50 10.72 13.87
C ARG A 10 -5.04 11.55 15.04
N LYS A 11 -5.85 10.94 15.91
CA LYS A 11 -6.38 11.64 17.10
C LYS A 11 -5.28 12.09 18.05
N SER A 12 -4.22 11.32 18.19
CA SER A 12 -3.09 11.67 19.04
C SER A 12 -2.35 12.91 18.52
N LEU A 13 -2.18 13.04 17.20
CA LEU A 13 -1.63 14.25 16.57
C LEU A 13 -2.55 15.46 16.79
N GLU A 14 -3.85 15.31 16.52
CA GLU A 14 -4.85 16.38 16.72
C GLU A 14 -4.93 16.85 18.18
N ASN A 15 -4.70 15.95 19.14
CA ASN A 15 -4.71 16.24 20.58
C ASN A 15 -3.31 16.56 21.16
N ALA A 16 -2.33 16.85 20.32
CA ALA A 16 -0.97 17.23 20.74
C ALA A 16 -0.25 16.21 21.65
N GLN A 17 -0.59 14.91 21.52
CA GLN A 17 0.12 13.85 22.25
C GLN A 17 1.45 13.48 21.56
N PHE A 18 1.62 13.85 20.32
CA PHE A 18 2.88 13.95 19.57
C PHE A 18 2.75 15.00 18.46
N ASP A 19 3.84 15.37 17.84
CA ASP A 19 3.92 16.56 16.99
C ASP A 19 3.96 16.24 15.50
N LEU A 20 4.42 15.04 15.11
CA LEU A 20 4.61 14.61 13.73
C LEU A 20 4.49 13.10 13.61
N TYR A 21 3.93 12.62 12.50
CA TYR A 21 4.03 11.23 12.04
C TYR A 21 3.88 11.17 10.52
N TYR A 22 4.23 10.02 9.94
CA TYR A 22 3.94 9.74 8.55
C TYR A 22 2.50 9.22 8.41
N GLU A 23 1.68 9.95 7.66
CA GLU A 23 0.32 9.57 7.31
C GLU A 23 0.25 9.24 5.82
N TYR A 24 -0.67 8.39 5.44
CA TYR A 24 -0.92 8.02 4.05
C TYR A 24 -2.06 8.84 3.44
N THR A 25 -1.82 9.40 2.25
CA THR A 25 -2.79 10.25 1.53
C THR A 25 -4.15 9.57 1.35
N GLY A 26 -4.16 8.31 0.91
CA GLY A 26 -5.38 7.52 0.73
C GLY A 26 -6.14 7.25 2.02
N THR A 27 -5.43 7.01 3.14
CA THR A 27 -6.03 6.82 4.47
C THR A 27 -6.72 8.11 4.91
N ALA A 28 -6.04 9.25 4.81
CA ALA A 28 -6.63 10.53 5.19
C ALA A 28 -7.89 10.82 4.36
N TYR A 29 -7.82 10.65 3.04
CA TYR A 29 -8.92 10.91 2.14
C TYR A 29 -10.14 10.01 2.41
N THR A 30 -9.93 8.68 2.49
CA THR A 30 -11.03 7.72 2.57
C THR A 30 -11.52 7.47 3.99
N VAL A 31 -10.64 7.41 4.99
CA VAL A 31 -10.99 7.04 6.37
C VAL A 31 -11.36 8.25 7.21
N TYR A 32 -10.54 9.32 7.20
CA TYR A 32 -10.80 10.48 8.08
C TYR A 32 -11.78 11.45 7.45
N HIS A 33 -11.64 11.72 6.17
CA HIS A 33 -12.52 12.64 5.45
C HIS A 33 -13.71 11.96 4.75
N LYS A 34 -13.75 10.61 4.74
CA LYS A 34 -14.84 9.79 4.20
C LYS A 34 -15.17 10.10 2.73
N GLN A 35 -14.16 10.52 1.98
CA GLN A 35 -14.30 10.80 0.56
C GLN A 35 -14.25 9.52 -0.28
N LYS A 36 -14.87 9.53 -1.47
CA LYS A 36 -15.03 8.35 -2.31
C LYS A 36 -14.83 8.62 -3.80
N ASP A 37 -14.43 9.83 -4.17
CA ASP A 37 -14.19 10.16 -5.58
C ASP A 37 -12.95 9.43 -6.07
N THR A 38 -13.16 8.46 -6.97
CA THR A 38 -12.09 7.63 -7.52
C THR A 38 -11.12 8.43 -8.39
N ALA A 39 -11.58 9.47 -9.08
CA ALA A 39 -10.73 10.32 -9.91
C ALA A 39 -9.75 11.18 -9.09
N VAL A 40 -10.03 11.34 -7.79
CA VAL A 40 -9.14 12.01 -6.83
C VAL A 40 -8.25 10.99 -6.14
N MET A 41 -8.84 9.94 -5.54
CA MET A 41 -8.11 9.01 -4.68
C MET A 41 -7.06 8.16 -5.42
N THR A 42 -7.17 8.05 -6.76
CA THR A 42 -6.21 7.29 -7.59
C THR A 42 -5.17 8.18 -8.27
N ALA A 43 -5.26 9.50 -8.09
CA ALA A 43 -4.31 10.46 -8.65
C ALA A 43 -3.45 11.05 -7.52
N PRO A 44 -2.14 10.73 -7.45
CA PRO A 44 -1.27 11.10 -6.32
C PRO A 44 -1.31 12.59 -5.97
N GLU A 45 -1.15 13.44 -6.96
CA GLU A 45 -1.14 14.89 -6.77
C GLU A 45 -2.50 15.44 -6.31
N LYS A 46 -3.61 14.92 -6.87
CA LYS A 46 -4.95 15.36 -6.50
C LYS A 46 -5.32 14.98 -5.08
N VAL A 47 -5.06 13.73 -4.68
CA VAL A 47 -5.37 13.27 -3.32
C VAL A 47 -4.52 14.01 -2.29
N TYR A 48 -3.22 14.22 -2.57
CA TYR A 48 -2.34 14.98 -1.71
C TYR A 48 -2.83 16.42 -1.51
N ASN A 49 -3.08 17.16 -2.60
CA ASN A 49 -3.55 18.54 -2.51
C ASN A 49 -4.89 18.62 -1.76
N TRP A 50 -5.80 17.70 -2.02
CA TRP A 50 -7.10 17.66 -1.35
C TRP A 50 -6.96 17.49 0.17
N VAL A 51 -6.18 16.51 0.64
CA VAL A 51 -6.01 16.25 2.10
C VAL A 51 -5.25 17.38 2.77
N LYS A 52 -4.27 17.98 2.12
CA LYS A 52 -3.51 19.14 2.60
C LYS A 52 -4.44 20.33 2.87
N GLU A 53 -5.30 20.65 1.92
CA GLU A 53 -6.28 21.73 2.06
C GLU A 53 -7.32 21.44 3.14
N ALA A 54 -7.84 20.21 3.20
CA ALA A 54 -8.86 19.79 4.15
C ALA A 54 -8.36 19.78 5.60
N ASP A 55 -7.07 19.57 5.82
CA ASP A 55 -6.46 19.51 7.16
C ASP A 55 -5.86 20.85 7.63
N ALA A 56 -5.59 21.78 6.73
CA ALA A 56 -5.04 23.09 7.09
C ALA A 56 -5.86 23.83 8.17
N PRO A 57 -7.23 23.86 8.12
CA PRO A 57 -8.04 24.50 9.18
C PRO A 57 -7.91 23.83 10.55
N LYS A 58 -7.43 22.57 10.61
CA LYS A 58 -7.17 21.85 11.88
C LYS A 58 -5.77 22.11 12.42
N GLY A 59 -4.99 22.99 11.80
CA GLY A 59 -3.62 23.28 12.20
C GLY A 59 -2.65 22.14 11.89
N LEU A 60 -2.95 21.31 10.89
CA LEU A 60 -2.09 20.23 10.42
C LEU A 60 -1.48 20.59 9.05
N VAL A 61 -0.17 20.47 8.96
CA VAL A 61 0.61 20.77 7.76
C VAL A 61 1.09 19.47 7.16
N TRP A 62 0.76 19.24 5.90
CA TRP A 62 1.27 18.15 5.08
C TRP A 62 2.51 18.63 4.35
N LEU A 63 3.67 18.03 4.63
CA LEU A 63 4.93 18.29 3.96
C LEU A 63 5.00 17.59 2.60
N ASP A 64 6.20 17.44 2.02
CA ASP A 64 6.34 16.77 0.72
C ASP A 64 6.06 15.26 0.82
N PRO A 65 5.29 14.70 -0.13
CA PRO A 65 5.01 13.27 -0.17
C PRO A 65 6.24 12.47 -0.57
N VAL A 66 6.41 11.29 0.04
CA VAL A 66 7.45 10.33 -0.35
C VAL A 66 7.05 9.64 -1.66
N LEU A 67 8.03 9.27 -2.48
CA LEU A 67 7.81 8.75 -3.82
C LEU A 67 7.16 7.36 -3.86
N PHE A 68 7.27 6.54 -2.80
CA PHE A 68 6.67 5.21 -2.82
C PHE A 68 5.17 5.22 -2.54
N ASN A 69 4.49 4.20 -3.07
CA ASN A 69 3.06 3.96 -2.85
C ASN A 69 2.86 2.62 -2.13
N ASN A 70 2.48 2.65 -0.85
CA ASN A 70 2.22 1.44 -0.06
C ASN A 70 0.79 0.93 -0.24
N THR A 71 0.45 0.59 -1.47
CA THR A 71 -0.90 0.10 -1.83
C THR A 71 -1.02 -1.41 -1.67
N TYR A 72 -2.27 -1.91 -1.67
CA TYR A 72 -2.54 -3.33 -1.91
C TYR A 72 -2.02 -3.75 -3.28
N THR A 73 -1.54 -4.98 -3.37
CA THR A 73 -1.13 -5.57 -4.64
C THR A 73 -1.58 -7.02 -4.75
N LEU A 74 -1.69 -7.50 -5.98
CA LEU A 74 -1.71 -8.91 -6.33
C LEU A 74 -0.35 -9.27 -6.89
N MET A 75 0.24 -10.36 -6.41
CA MET A 75 1.60 -10.77 -6.73
C MET A 75 1.62 -12.17 -7.35
N LEU A 76 2.55 -12.36 -8.27
CA LEU A 76 2.96 -13.67 -8.79
C LEU A 76 4.46 -13.87 -8.57
N LYS A 77 4.92 -15.11 -8.67
CA LYS A 77 6.35 -15.34 -8.90
C LYS A 77 6.73 -14.73 -10.24
N LYS A 78 7.86 -14.01 -10.30
CA LYS A 78 8.32 -13.36 -11.53
C LYS A 78 8.43 -14.35 -12.69
N THR A 79 8.98 -15.54 -12.42
CA THR A 79 9.13 -16.60 -13.41
C THR A 79 7.79 -17.07 -14.00
N GLU A 80 6.74 -17.13 -13.19
CA GLU A 80 5.40 -17.53 -13.66
C GLU A 80 4.70 -16.38 -14.40
N ALA A 81 4.83 -15.15 -13.91
CA ALA A 81 4.31 -13.96 -14.59
C ALA A 81 4.91 -13.80 -15.98
N ASP A 82 6.24 -13.93 -16.11
CA ASP A 82 6.97 -13.85 -17.39
C ASP A 82 6.53 -14.97 -18.35
N LYS A 83 6.44 -16.22 -17.86
CA LYS A 83 6.01 -17.39 -18.64
C LYS A 83 4.59 -17.26 -19.20
N LEU A 84 3.68 -16.69 -18.40
CA LEU A 84 2.27 -16.53 -18.77
C LEU A 84 1.97 -15.20 -19.45
N GLY A 85 2.93 -14.28 -19.52
CA GLY A 85 2.76 -12.93 -20.07
C GLY A 85 1.83 -12.05 -19.23
N ILE A 86 1.73 -12.32 -17.91
CA ILE A 86 0.87 -11.57 -16.99
C ILE A 86 1.68 -10.44 -16.38
N LYS A 87 1.32 -9.19 -16.66
CA LYS A 87 1.96 -7.99 -16.12
C LYS A 87 1.02 -7.13 -15.29
N SER A 88 -0.27 -7.15 -15.62
CA SER A 88 -1.30 -6.34 -14.98
C SER A 88 -2.41 -7.20 -14.35
N ILE A 89 -3.26 -6.56 -13.56
CA ILE A 89 -4.46 -7.20 -13.01
C ILE A 89 -5.45 -7.55 -14.14
N SER A 90 -5.51 -6.74 -15.22
CA SER A 90 -6.30 -7.08 -16.41
C SER A 90 -5.79 -8.35 -17.11
N ASP A 91 -4.46 -8.52 -17.24
CA ASP A 91 -3.88 -9.74 -17.82
C ASP A 91 -4.21 -10.96 -16.96
N LEU A 92 -4.06 -10.83 -15.63
CA LEU A 92 -4.43 -11.90 -14.70
C LEU A 92 -5.92 -12.27 -14.87
N GLY A 93 -6.80 -11.28 -14.93
CA GLY A 93 -8.23 -11.49 -15.13
C GLY A 93 -8.55 -12.21 -16.44
N ALA A 94 -7.91 -11.81 -17.54
CA ALA A 94 -8.07 -12.45 -18.83
C ALA A 94 -7.58 -13.90 -18.81
N TYR A 95 -6.45 -14.19 -18.16
CA TYR A 95 -5.92 -15.53 -18.02
C TYR A 95 -6.83 -16.44 -17.18
N VAL A 96 -7.27 -15.97 -16.01
CA VAL A 96 -8.17 -16.71 -15.10
C VAL A 96 -9.51 -17.03 -15.77
N ASN A 97 -10.07 -16.12 -16.54
CA ASN A 97 -11.32 -16.36 -17.27
C ASN A 97 -11.19 -17.46 -18.34
N LYS A 98 -10.03 -17.57 -18.98
CA LYS A 98 -9.74 -18.64 -19.94
C LYS A 98 -9.40 -19.97 -19.26
N ASN A 99 -8.89 -19.93 -18.04
CA ASN A 99 -8.38 -21.07 -17.29
C ASN A 99 -8.93 -21.05 -15.84
N PRO A 100 -10.23 -21.22 -15.62
CA PRO A 100 -10.90 -20.91 -14.34
C PRO A 100 -10.42 -21.76 -13.17
N ASP A 101 -9.82 -22.93 -13.41
CA ASP A 101 -9.29 -23.81 -12.35
C ASP A 101 -7.76 -23.75 -12.19
N ALA A 102 -7.08 -22.92 -12.98
CA ALA A 102 -5.62 -22.89 -13.01
C ALA A 102 -4.97 -22.11 -11.86
N PHE A 103 -5.70 -21.20 -11.21
CA PHE A 103 -5.16 -20.30 -10.20
C PHE A 103 -5.78 -20.52 -8.83
N ILE A 104 -4.91 -20.64 -7.83
CA ILE A 104 -5.26 -20.59 -6.41
C ILE A 104 -4.74 -19.27 -5.86
N PHE A 105 -5.57 -18.56 -5.10
CA PHE A 105 -5.28 -17.25 -4.52
C PHE A 105 -5.08 -17.35 -3.02
N ALA A 106 -4.06 -16.66 -2.48
CA ALA A 106 -3.91 -16.42 -1.06
C ALA A 106 -4.30 -14.97 -0.75
N LEU A 107 -5.30 -14.78 0.08
CA LEU A 107 -5.81 -13.47 0.49
C LEU A 107 -5.95 -13.43 2.00
N ASP A 108 -5.87 -12.24 2.60
CA ASP A 108 -6.31 -12.13 3.98
C ASP A 108 -7.84 -12.03 4.07
N ALA A 109 -8.37 -12.30 5.26
CA ALA A 109 -9.81 -12.32 5.46
C ALA A 109 -10.43 -10.92 5.28
N GLU A 110 -9.70 -9.88 5.67
CA GLU A 110 -10.15 -8.49 5.54
C GLU A 110 -10.27 -8.11 4.07
N PHE A 111 -9.24 -8.32 3.27
CA PHE A 111 -9.24 -7.99 1.84
C PHE A 111 -10.30 -8.78 1.06
N TRP A 112 -10.61 -10.00 1.49
CA TRP A 112 -11.71 -10.78 0.91
C TRP A 112 -13.08 -10.17 1.22
N GLU A 113 -13.32 -9.71 2.47
CA GLU A 113 -14.66 -9.29 2.93
C GLU A 113 -14.97 -7.80 2.70
N ARG A 114 -13.93 -6.97 2.57
CA ARG A 114 -14.11 -5.51 2.40
C ARG A 114 -14.95 -5.17 1.18
N PRO A 115 -15.80 -4.12 1.28
CA PRO A 115 -16.56 -3.61 0.12
C PRO A 115 -15.68 -3.13 -1.04
N ASP A 116 -14.46 -2.67 -0.73
CA ASP A 116 -13.42 -2.23 -1.66
C ASP A 116 -12.29 -3.25 -1.86
N GLY A 117 -12.51 -4.50 -1.40
CA GLY A 117 -11.54 -5.58 -1.46
C GLY A 117 -11.63 -6.44 -2.74
N PHE A 118 -11.17 -7.70 -2.63
CA PHE A 118 -10.97 -8.58 -3.79
C PHE A 118 -12.25 -8.84 -4.61
N LYS A 119 -13.42 -8.91 -3.97
CA LYS A 119 -14.70 -9.07 -4.69
C LYS A 119 -14.97 -7.91 -5.65
N LYS A 120 -14.59 -6.68 -5.25
CA LYS A 120 -14.72 -5.50 -6.11
C LYS A 120 -13.62 -5.43 -7.16
N VAL A 121 -12.39 -5.89 -6.84
CA VAL A 121 -11.32 -6.09 -7.84
C VAL A 121 -11.84 -7.01 -8.95
N MET A 122 -12.34 -8.20 -8.61
CA MET A 122 -12.91 -9.13 -9.60
C MET A 122 -13.98 -8.48 -10.49
N LYS A 123 -14.86 -7.68 -9.88
CA LYS A 123 -15.91 -6.95 -10.62
C LYS A 123 -15.33 -5.89 -11.56
N THR A 124 -14.36 -5.09 -11.08
CA THR A 124 -13.74 -4.01 -11.86
C THR A 124 -12.93 -4.56 -13.02
N TYR A 125 -12.16 -5.63 -12.77
CA TYR A 125 -11.32 -6.30 -13.77
C TYR A 125 -12.04 -7.41 -14.55
N GLN A 126 -13.34 -7.60 -14.31
CA GLN A 126 -14.23 -8.49 -15.06
C GLN A 126 -13.77 -9.95 -15.09
N PHE A 127 -13.29 -10.48 -13.97
CA PHE A 127 -12.97 -11.89 -13.82
C PHE A 127 -13.64 -12.51 -12.60
N LYS A 128 -13.65 -13.85 -12.55
CA LYS A 128 -14.28 -14.60 -11.46
C LYS A 128 -13.33 -15.65 -10.91
N VAL A 129 -13.23 -15.68 -9.58
CA VAL A 129 -12.50 -16.73 -8.85
C VAL A 129 -13.49 -17.43 -7.93
N PRO A 130 -13.74 -18.76 -8.11
CA PRO A 130 -14.58 -19.53 -7.20
C PRO A 130 -13.99 -19.50 -5.77
N ALA A 131 -14.85 -19.45 -4.76
CA ALA A 131 -14.43 -19.41 -3.35
C ALA A 131 -13.51 -20.58 -2.96
N LYS A 132 -13.68 -21.76 -3.59
CA LYS A 132 -12.83 -22.94 -3.37
C LYS A 132 -11.36 -22.72 -3.77
N GLN A 133 -11.09 -21.75 -4.64
CA GLN A 133 -9.75 -21.36 -5.10
C GLN A 133 -9.13 -20.20 -4.29
N VAL A 134 -9.83 -19.74 -3.25
CA VAL A 134 -9.31 -18.70 -2.36
C VAL A 134 -8.94 -19.31 -1.02
N LYS A 135 -7.66 -19.25 -0.67
CA LYS A 135 -7.13 -19.61 0.64
C LYS A 135 -7.01 -18.34 1.49
N LYS A 136 -7.75 -18.28 2.59
CA LYS A 136 -7.72 -17.16 3.53
C LYS A 136 -6.66 -17.41 4.61
N MET A 137 -5.74 -16.46 4.80
CA MET A 137 -4.66 -16.54 5.78
C MET A 137 -4.19 -15.14 6.16
N SER A 138 -3.32 -15.02 7.17
CA SER A 138 -2.72 -13.71 7.51
C SER A 138 -1.80 -13.23 6.39
N VAL A 139 -1.64 -11.90 6.25
CA VAL A 139 -0.83 -11.28 5.19
C VAL A 139 0.59 -11.87 5.13
N GLY A 140 1.24 -12.08 6.29
CA GLY A 140 2.57 -12.70 6.31
C GLY A 140 2.62 -14.09 5.67
N LEU A 141 1.57 -14.89 5.85
CA LEU A 141 1.47 -16.23 5.28
C LEU A 141 1.14 -16.24 3.79
N THR A 142 0.53 -15.17 3.22
CA THR A 142 0.27 -15.10 1.78
C THR A 142 1.55 -15.14 0.96
N TYR A 143 2.58 -14.40 1.41
CA TYR A 143 3.91 -14.43 0.79
C TYR A 143 4.57 -15.81 0.88
N GLN A 144 4.47 -16.46 2.04
CA GLN A 144 5.07 -17.78 2.23
C GLN A 144 4.37 -18.83 1.34
N ALA A 145 3.03 -18.81 1.29
CA ALA A 145 2.27 -19.72 0.43
C ALA A 145 2.63 -19.55 -1.06
N LEU A 146 2.85 -18.30 -1.52
CA LEU A 146 3.30 -18.02 -2.88
C LEU A 146 4.73 -18.52 -3.10
N LYS A 147 5.65 -18.30 -2.15
CA LYS A 147 7.04 -18.79 -2.20
C LYS A 147 7.08 -20.30 -2.37
N GLU A 148 6.30 -21.03 -1.58
CA GLU A 148 6.24 -22.50 -1.59
C GLU A 148 5.45 -23.06 -2.78
N GLY A 149 4.78 -22.22 -3.56
CA GLY A 149 3.98 -22.68 -4.70
C GLY A 149 2.65 -23.34 -4.31
N LEU A 150 2.18 -23.12 -3.07
CA LEU A 150 0.88 -23.58 -2.59
C LEU A 150 -0.28 -22.77 -3.20
N VAL A 151 0.03 -21.60 -3.74
CA VAL A 151 -0.86 -20.70 -4.47
C VAL A 151 -0.12 -20.10 -5.67
N ASN A 152 -0.87 -19.61 -6.65
CA ASN A 152 -0.33 -18.99 -7.85
C ASN A 152 -0.31 -17.46 -7.77
N CYS A 153 -1.25 -16.89 -7.03
CA CYS A 153 -1.38 -15.46 -6.81
C CYS A 153 -1.60 -15.18 -5.33
N ALA A 154 -0.95 -14.16 -4.81
CA ALA A 154 -1.13 -13.72 -3.42
C ALA A 154 -1.39 -12.23 -3.35
N MET A 155 -2.21 -11.80 -2.38
CA MET A 155 -2.30 -10.40 -2.01
C MET A 155 -1.15 -10.02 -1.07
N GLY A 156 -0.77 -8.77 -1.10
CA GLY A 156 0.23 -8.18 -0.23
C GLY A 156 0.20 -6.66 -0.26
N PHE A 157 1.28 -6.05 0.21
CA PHE A 157 1.52 -4.61 0.13
C PHE A 157 2.72 -4.35 -0.77
N ALA A 158 2.62 -3.33 -1.62
CA ALA A 158 3.58 -3.08 -2.71
C ALA A 158 5.03 -2.84 -2.25
N THR A 159 5.22 -2.40 -1.00
CA THR A 159 6.55 -2.10 -0.43
C THR A 159 7.14 -3.23 0.43
N ASP A 160 6.48 -4.39 0.51
CA ASP A 160 6.95 -5.49 1.36
C ASP A 160 8.26 -6.08 0.86
N GLY A 161 9.26 -6.20 1.75
CA GLY A 161 10.60 -6.68 1.41
C GLY A 161 10.67 -8.12 0.88
N ARG A 162 9.67 -8.95 1.22
CA ARG A 162 9.55 -10.32 0.73
C ARG A 162 9.29 -10.39 -0.77
N ILE A 163 8.78 -9.31 -1.39
CA ILE A 163 8.59 -9.22 -2.85
C ILE A 163 9.96 -9.35 -3.54
N ALA A 164 10.89 -8.49 -3.16
CA ALA A 164 12.26 -8.53 -3.67
C ALA A 164 13.00 -9.82 -3.27
N ALA A 165 12.86 -10.24 -1.99
CA ALA A 165 13.56 -11.40 -1.45
C ALA A 165 13.17 -12.73 -2.10
N PHE A 166 11.90 -12.90 -2.50
CA PHE A 166 11.38 -14.16 -3.02
C PHE A 166 11.18 -14.16 -4.54
N GLY A 167 11.62 -13.10 -5.22
CA GLY A 167 11.49 -12.98 -6.67
C GLY A 167 10.03 -12.89 -7.13
N PHE A 168 9.22 -12.14 -6.40
CA PHE A 168 7.85 -11.85 -6.80
C PHE A 168 7.81 -10.59 -7.66
N VAL A 169 6.67 -10.39 -8.31
CA VAL A 169 6.33 -9.17 -9.04
C VAL A 169 4.95 -8.72 -8.64
N ASN A 170 4.82 -7.42 -8.38
CA ASN A 170 3.53 -6.75 -8.25
C ASN A 170 2.89 -6.65 -9.62
N LEU A 171 1.60 -6.96 -9.73
CA LEU A 171 0.85 -6.71 -10.95
C LEU A 171 0.42 -5.25 -11.01
N ASP A 172 0.52 -4.65 -12.19
CA ASP A 172 0.08 -3.30 -12.44
C ASP A 172 -1.44 -3.17 -12.24
N ASP A 173 -1.85 -2.20 -11.46
CA ASP A 173 -3.24 -1.78 -11.30
C ASP A 173 -3.65 -0.87 -12.47
N ASP A 174 -3.74 -1.46 -13.67
CA ASP A 174 -3.93 -0.76 -14.96
C ASP A 174 -5.30 -0.06 -15.11
N LYS A 175 -6.21 -0.28 -14.16
CA LYS A 175 -7.49 0.45 -14.06
C LYS A 175 -7.56 1.42 -12.88
N TYR A 176 -6.45 1.62 -12.19
CA TYR A 176 -6.35 2.53 -11.04
C TYR A 176 -7.45 2.27 -10.01
N PHE A 177 -7.61 1.01 -9.63
CA PHE A 177 -8.65 0.58 -8.69
C PHE A 177 -8.30 0.92 -7.24
N PHE A 178 -7.03 0.72 -6.85
CA PHE A 178 -6.59 0.98 -5.50
C PHE A 178 -6.33 2.47 -5.26
N PRO A 179 -6.69 3.01 -4.08
CA PRO A 179 -6.26 4.33 -3.68
C PRO A 179 -4.73 4.45 -3.68
N VAL A 180 -4.24 5.65 -3.90
CA VAL A 180 -2.83 5.96 -3.73
C VAL A 180 -2.53 6.19 -2.25
N TYR A 181 -1.51 5.51 -1.75
CA TYR A 181 -1.05 5.59 -0.36
C TYR A 181 0.40 6.07 -0.30
N ASN A 182 0.65 7.31 -0.76
CA ASN A 182 1.94 7.95 -0.54
C ASN A 182 2.04 8.38 0.92
N PRO A 183 3.11 8.02 1.63
CA PRO A 183 3.35 8.53 2.98
C PRO A 183 3.81 9.98 2.92
N VAL A 184 3.30 10.76 3.85
CA VAL A 184 3.61 12.19 3.98
C VAL A 184 3.84 12.51 5.44
N PRO A 185 4.91 13.23 5.81
CA PRO A 185 5.05 13.77 7.15
C PRO A 185 3.94 14.78 7.40
N VAL A 186 3.07 14.50 8.37
CA VAL A 186 2.05 15.43 8.83
C VAL A 186 2.43 15.96 10.19
N ILE A 187 2.60 17.27 10.28
CA ILE A 187 3.10 17.97 11.46
C ILE A 187 2.08 19.00 11.95
N ARG A 188 2.02 19.21 13.26
CA ARG A 188 1.24 20.31 13.85
C ARG A 188 1.87 21.64 13.45
N LYS A 189 1.01 22.57 13.01
CA LYS A 189 1.47 23.92 12.57
C LYS A 189 2.29 24.62 13.64
N GLU A 190 1.86 24.57 14.90
CA GLU A 190 2.60 25.16 16.02
C GLU A 190 4.02 24.64 16.18
N THR A 191 4.21 23.32 15.92
CA THR A 191 5.53 22.68 15.99
C THR A 191 6.39 23.11 14.83
N LEU A 192 5.83 23.15 13.60
CA LEU A 192 6.56 23.62 12.43
C LEU A 192 6.95 25.08 12.53
N ASP A 193 6.06 25.94 13.01
CA ASP A 193 6.35 27.36 13.24
C ASP A 193 7.51 27.56 14.24
N LYS A 194 7.61 26.68 15.24
CA LYS A 194 8.69 26.70 16.25
C LYS A 194 10.00 26.09 15.73
N TYR A 195 9.92 25.10 14.85
CA TYR A 195 11.04 24.34 14.34
C TYR A 195 10.98 24.21 12.80
N PRO A 196 11.12 25.33 12.05
CA PRO A 196 10.93 25.32 10.58
C PRO A 196 11.96 24.47 9.84
N GLN A 197 13.13 24.17 10.45
CA GLN A 197 14.14 23.31 9.88
C GLN A 197 13.69 21.84 9.67
N ILE A 198 12.60 21.42 10.30
CA ILE A 198 12.07 20.04 10.17
C ILE A 198 11.77 19.72 8.69
N GLU A 199 11.21 20.67 7.95
CA GLU A 199 10.90 20.49 6.53
C GLU A 199 12.16 20.14 5.71
N ALA A 200 13.23 20.93 5.88
CA ALA A 200 14.49 20.69 5.19
C ALA A 200 15.17 19.37 5.61
N ILE A 201 14.99 18.93 6.87
CA ILE A 201 15.53 17.66 7.37
C ILE A 201 14.81 16.47 6.75
N LEU A 202 13.48 16.55 6.55
CA LEU A 202 12.68 15.45 6.03
C LEU A 202 12.65 15.39 4.50
N LYS A 203 12.93 16.50 3.81
CA LYS A 203 12.89 16.60 2.36
C LYS A 203 13.73 15.53 1.63
N PRO A 204 14.97 15.17 2.03
CA PRO A 204 15.74 14.13 1.35
C PRO A 204 15.03 12.75 1.34
N ILE A 205 14.23 12.42 2.35
CA ILE A 205 13.43 11.18 2.38
C ILE A 205 12.34 11.25 1.31
N ALA A 206 11.65 12.38 1.21
CA ALA A 206 10.59 12.59 0.22
C ALA A 206 11.14 12.49 -1.23
N ASP A 207 12.32 13.09 -1.47
CA ASP A 207 12.89 13.20 -2.81
C ASP A 207 13.53 11.89 -3.34
N ASN A 208 13.93 10.96 -2.45
CA ASN A 208 14.78 9.84 -2.85
C ASN A 208 14.18 8.45 -2.57
N LEU A 209 13.21 8.30 -1.68
CA LEU A 209 12.75 6.97 -1.28
C LEU A 209 11.64 6.45 -2.22
N THR A 210 12.04 5.58 -3.15
CA THR A 210 11.16 4.92 -4.13
C THR A 210 10.52 3.64 -3.55
N THR A 211 9.57 3.05 -4.29
CA THR A 211 8.96 1.75 -3.91
C THR A 211 10.00 0.64 -3.86
N GLU A 212 10.90 0.60 -4.84
CA GLU A 212 11.97 -0.40 -4.93
C GLU A 212 12.97 -0.26 -3.79
N GLU A 213 13.37 0.96 -3.46
CA GLU A 213 14.26 1.22 -2.32
C GLU A 213 13.59 0.82 -1.01
N MET A 214 12.31 1.17 -0.82
CA MET A 214 11.56 0.77 0.36
C MET A 214 11.44 -0.76 0.49
N GLN A 215 11.27 -1.48 -0.62
CA GLN A 215 11.32 -2.95 -0.63
C GLN A 215 12.69 -3.49 -0.18
N GLN A 216 13.80 -2.87 -0.61
CA GLN A 216 15.14 -3.30 -0.21
C GLN A 216 15.42 -3.02 1.27
N LEU A 217 15.02 -1.84 1.77
CA LEU A 217 15.14 -1.49 3.19
C LEU A 217 14.31 -2.45 4.05
N ASN A 218 13.05 -2.70 3.70
CA ASN A 218 12.21 -3.66 4.39
C ASN A 218 12.78 -5.10 4.30
N LYS A 219 13.35 -5.50 3.16
CA LYS A 219 14.02 -6.79 3.01
C LYS A 219 15.18 -6.92 3.99
N SER A 220 16.02 -5.90 4.10
CA SER A 220 17.17 -5.91 5.01
C SER A 220 16.74 -6.15 6.46
N VAL A 221 15.62 -5.53 6.89
CA VAL A 221 15.11 -5.71 8.27
C VAL A 221 14.33 -7.03 8.42
N ASP A 222 13.33 -7.27 7.56
CA ASP A 222 12.35 -8.34 7.78
C ASP A 222 12.85 -9.72 7.34
N VAL A 223 13.80 -9.78 6.41
CA VAL A 223 14.31 -11.02 5.82
C VAL A 223 15.77 -11.28 6.20
N ASP A 224 16.62 -10.26 6.08
CA ASP A 224 18.05 -10.38 6.35
C ASP A 224 18.37 -10.12 7.85
N HIS A 225 17.35 -9.71 8.65
CA HIS A 225 17.43 -9.48 10.11
C HIS A 225 18.42 -8.38 10.51
N ALA A 226 18.65 -7.40 9.64
CA ALA A 226 19.43 -6.22 9.99
C ALA A 226 18.70 -5.37 11.06
N GLN A 227 19.46 -4.66 11.87
CA GLN A 227 18.86 -3.76 12.84
C GLN A 227 18.35 -2.51 12.09
N VAL A 228 17.15 -1.99 12.48
CA VAL A 228 16.54 -0.82 11.83
C VAL A 228 17.47 0.40 11.78
N HIS A 229 18.33 0.57 12.81
CA HIS A 229 19.26 1.71 12.87
C HIS A 229 20.49 1.55 11.98
N ASP A 230 20.71 0.37 11.40
CA ASP A 230 21.85 0.08 10.49
C ASP A 230 21.44 0.14 9.01
N VAL A 231 20.14 0.29 8.74
CA VAL A 231 19.52 0.35 7.41
C VAL A 231 19.09 1.76 7.06
#